data_519d309fbe8adc1eaa5555b7a0ce136e
#
_entry.id   519d309fbe8adc1eaa5555b7a0ce136e
#
_cell.length_a   1.000
_cell.length_b   1.000
_cell.length_c   1.000
_cell.angle_alpha   90.00
_cell.angle_beta   90.00
_cell.angle_gamma   90.00
#
_symmetry.space_group_name_H-M   'P 1'
#
loop_
_entity.id
_entity.type
_entity.pdbx_description
1 polymer ?
#
loop_
_entity_poly.entity_id
_entity_poly.type
_entity_poly.pdbx_seq_one_letter_code
_entity_poly.pdbx_strand_id
1 'polypeptide(L)'
;APPAIISIFLGDQLQDIFDQIEHGEATSSLQGGKIGVGVNTLPYLNRDATDRNRTSPLAFTGNKFEFRMPPSSGSISGPNFVFNTIVADALKEFADQLEKAEDFNEAVHDLIRDTYIAHKRIIFDGNGYSEEWKQEAARRGLPNISNTVDAIPALITDKAISLFERHHVLSRLELHSRAEINYEAYIKQINIEAKTMIDIASKQIRPAVLKYAGSVAQSLAAIKSVGGDTSVAEELLQEINENI
;
A
#
# COMPACT_ATOMS: atom_id res chain seq x y z
N ALA A 1 -4.43 -3.65 -4.26
CA ALA A 1 -3.96 -2.26 -4.31
C ALA A 1 -2.47 -2.25 -4.69
N PRO A 2 -1.98 -1.26 -5.43
CA PRO A 2 -0.56 -1.13 -5.68
C PRO A 2 0.20 -0.95 -4.37
N PRO A 3 1.50 -1.34 -4.29
CA PRO A 3 2.33 -1.07 -3.13
C PRO A 3 2.35 0.43 -2.82
N ALA A 4 2.11 0.78 -1.56
CA ALA A 4 2.18 2.16 -1.12
C ALA A 4 3.35 2.34 -0.16
N ILE A 5 3.99 3.51 -0.22
CA ILE A 5 4.99 3.90 0.78
C ILE A 5 4.24 4.12 2.10
N ILE A 6 4.73 3.51 3.19
CA ILE A 6 4.08 3.61 4.48
C ILE A 6 4.10 5.07 4.95
N SER A 7 2.91 5.60 5.17
CA SER A 7 2.64 6.91 5.77
C SER A 7 1.47 6.78 6.73
N ILE A 8 1.32 7.76 7.61
CA ILE A 8 0.22 7.84 8.56
C ILE A 8 -0.64 9.04 8.18
N PHE A 9 -1.93 8.80 7.96
CA PHE A 9 -2.94 9.84 7.84
C PHE A 9 -3.50 10.14 9.23
N LEU A 10 -3.42 11.39 9.66
CA LEU A 10 -3.98 11.87 10.94
C LEU A 10 -5.28 12.64 10.75
N GLY A 11 -5.39 13.39 9.67
CA GLY A 11 -6.45 14.34 9.40
C GLY A 11 -6.23 15.69 10.10
N ASP A 12 -6.85 16.72 9.56
CA ASP A 12 -6.61 18.13 9.93
C ASP A 12 -6.72 18.37 11.44
N GLN A 13 -7.69 17.74 12.12
CA GLN A 13 -7.94 17.97 13.54
C GLN A 13 -6.85 17.41 14.46
N LEU A 14 -6.44 16.16 14.22
CA LEU A 14 -5.42 15.54 15.06
C LEU A 14 -4.04 16.12 14.76
N GLN A 15 -3.77 16.46 13.51
CA GLN A 15 -2.54 17.12 13.14
C GLN A 15 -2.41 18.50 13.80
N ASP A 16 -3.46 19.30 13.79
CA ASP A 16 -3.49 20.60 14.49
C ASP A 16 -3.18 20.45 15.98
N ILE A 17 -3.71 19.43 16.65
CA ILE A 17 -3.40 19.14 18.06
C ILE A 17 -1.91 18.84 18.25
N PHE A 18 -1.31 18.02 17.40
CA PHE A 18 0.10 17.70 17.49
C PHE A 18 1.00 18.91 17.18
N ASP A 19 0.61 19.73 16.21
CA ASP A 19 1.34 20.95 15.86
C ASP A 19 1.31 21.94 17.04
N GLN A 20 0.18 22.07 17.75
CA GLN A 20 0.08 22.88 18.98
C GLN A 20 0.96 22.33 20.11
N ILE A 21 1.00 21.01 20.31
CA ILE A 21 1.89 20.36 21.28
C ILE A 21 3.36 20.64 20.93
N GLU A 22 3.74 20.57 19.67
CA GLU A 22 5.11 20.89 19.22
C GLU A 22 5.52 22.31 19.58
N HIS A 23 4.61 23.29 19.43
CA HIS A 23 4.89 24.70 19.67
C HIS A 23 4.69 25.14 21.13
N GLY A 24 4.17 24.25 21.98
CA GLY A 24 3.95 24.51 23.40
C GLY A 24 2.75 25.40 23.72
N GLU A 25 1.86 25.64 22.77
CA GLU A 25 0.69 26.51 22.90
C GLU A 25 -0.60 25.79 22.52
N ALA A 26 -1.34 25.26 23.49
CA ALA A 26 -2.70 24.73 23.27
C ALA A 26 -3.71 25.89 23.28
N THR A 27 -3.95 26.50 22.13
CA THR A 27 -4.80 27.71 22.02
C THR A 27 -6.21 27.43 21.53
N SER A 28 -6.44 26.34 20.82
CA SER A 28 -7.74 26.02 20.20
C SER A 28 -7.88 24.54 19.86
N SER A 29 -9.09 24.09 19.54
CA SER A 29 -9.28 22.83 18.80
C SER A 29 -10.06 23.11 17.54
N LEU A 30 -9.59 22.61 16.39
CA LEU A 30 -10.33 22.66 15.15
C LEU A 30 -11.63 21.86 15.31
N GLN A 31 -12.77 22.56 15.29
CA GLN A 31 -14.05 21.87 15.22
C GLN A 31 -14.22 21.33 13.80
N GLY A 32 -14.66 20.07 13.68
CA GLY A 32 -15.01 19.46 12.41
C GLY A 32 -15.87 20.40 11.56
N GLY A 33 -15.40 20.75 10.36
CA GLY A 33 -16.10 21.70 9.48
C GLY A 33 -17.47 21.16 9.10
N LYS A 34 -18.44 22.08 8.88
CA LYS A 34 -19.74 21.75 8.32
C LYS A 34 -19.73 22.00 6.81
N ILE A 35 -20.24 21.05 6.06
CA ILE A 35 -20.45 21.22 4.61
C ILE A 35 -21.84 21.82 4.43
N GLY A 36 -21.88 23.08 3.94
CA GLY A 36 -23.11 23.70 3.43
C GLY A 36 -23.30 23.34 1.96
N VAL A 37 -24.40 22.72 1.63
CA VAL A 37 -24.72 22.28 0.25
C VAL A 37 -25.29 23.43 -0.60
N GLY A 38 -25.23 24.68 -0.10
CA GLY A 38 -25.70 25.87 -0.81
C GLY A 38 -27.23 26.02 -0.93
N VAL A 39 -27.98 25.15 -0.27
CA VAL A 39 -29.47 25.17 -0.28
C VAL A 39 -29.96 25.28 1.16
N ASN A 40 -30.75 26.30 1.44
CA ASN A 40 -31.25 26.61 2.80
C ASN A 40 -32.18 25.56 3.40
N THR A 41 -32.60 24.56 2.64
CA THR A 41 -33.54 23.51 3.05
C THR A 41 -32.87 22.20 3.50
N LEU A 42 -31.57 22.07 3.31
CA LEU A 42 -30.81 20.86 3.76
C LEU A 42 -30.04 21.16 5.04
N PRO A 43 -30.03 20.22 6.02
CA PRO A 43 -29.22 20.38 7.21
C PRO A 43 -27.73 20.41 6.86
N TYR A 44 -26.96 21.16 7.64
CA TYR A 44 -25.50 21.11 7.57
C TYR A 44 -25.01 19.69 7.91
N LEU A 45 -24.21 19.12 7.02
CA LEU A 45 -23.55 17.85 7.24
C LEU A 45 -22.17 18.11 7.89
N ASN A 46 -21.82 17.30 8.88
CA ASN A 46 -20.48 17.35 9.42
C ASN A 46 -19.47 16.90 8.33
N ARG A 47 -18.39 17.66 8.15
CA ARG A 47 -17.29 17.24 7.29
C ARG A 47 -16.65 16.01 7.92
N ASP A 48 -16.51 14.96 7.14
CA ASP A 48 -15.77 13.77 7.54
C ASP A 48 -14.26 14.07 7.46
N ALA A 49 -13.60 14.02 8.60
CA ALA A 49 -12.15 14.24 8.71
C ALA A 49 -11.34 12.95 8.50
N THR A 50 -12.00 11.83 8.19
CA THR A 50 -11.34 10.54 7.99
C THR A 50 -10.90 10.33 6.54
N ASP A 51 -9.89 9.47 6.32
CA ASP A 51 -9.50 9.03 4.97
C ASP A 51 -10.52 8.05 4.37
N ARG A 52 -11.70 8.57 3.99
CA ARG A 52 -12.76 7.79 3.35
C ARG A 52 -12.34 7.17 2.02
N ASN A 53 -11.52 7.86 1.27
CA ASN A 53 -11.06 7.41 -0.05
C ASN A 53 -10.06 6.28 0.04
N ARG A 54 -9.61 5.92 1.24
CA ARG A 54 -8.63 4.85 1.50
C ARG A 54 -7.33 5.06 0.73
N THR A 55 -6.88 6.30 0.70
CA THR A 55 -5.67 6.73 -0.01
C THR A 55 -4.40 6.62 0.83
N SER A 56 -4.54 6.25 2.11
CA SER A 56 -3.43 6.06 3.04
C SER A 56 -3.37 4.62 3.57
N PRO A 57 -2.16 4.03 3.68
CA PRO A 57 -1.99 2.65 4.15
C PRO A 57 -2.25 2.46 5.65
N LEU A 58 -2.06 3.52 6.44
CA LEU A 58 -2.38 3.58 7.86
C LEU A 58 -3.07 4.91 8.17
N ALA A 59 -4.32 4.87 8.62
CA ALA A 59 -5.13 6.06 8.80
C ALA A 59 -5.81 6.10 10.16
N PHE A 60 -5.80 7.27 10.80
CA PHE A 60 -6.65 7.57 11.94
C PHE A 60 -8.09 7.81 11.48
N THR A 61 -9.03 7.12 12.08
CA THR A 61 -10.46 7.17 11.69
C THR A 61 -11.35 7.70 12.82
N GLY A 62 -10.80 8.61 13.63
CA GLY A 62 -11.50 9.31 14.71
C GLY A 62 -11.33 8.68 16.09
N ASN A 63 -11.28 7.36 16.20
CA ASN A 63 -11.08 6.64 17.47
C ASN A 63 -10.17 5.41 17.38
N LYS A 64 -9.64 5.12 16.20
CA LYS A 64 -8.76 3.98 15.93
C LYS A 64 -7.87 4.25 14.74
N PHE A 65 -6.82 3.46 14.61
CA PHE A 65 -6.03 3.38 13.39
C PHE A 65 -6.43 2.16 12.56
N GLU A 66 -6.55 2.34 11.26
CA GLU A 66 -6.80 1.26 10.31
C GLU A 66 -5.55 1.02 9.45
N PHE A 67 -5.03 -0.21 9.47
CA PHE A 67 -3.98 -0.66 8.58
C PHE A 67 -4.60 -1.35 7.36
N ARG A 68 -4.34 -0.83 6.16
CA ARG A 68 -5.08 -1.16 4.92
C ARG A 68 -4.22 -1.83 3.85
N MET A 69 -3.01 -2.24 4.16
CA MET A 69 -2.06 -2.80 3.20
C MET A 69 -2.15 -4.31 2.92
N PRO A 70 -2.71 -5.18 3.82
CA PRO A 70 -2.69 -6.61 3.58
C PRO A 70 -3.37 -6.99 2.27
N PRO A 71 -2.71 -7.81 1.40
CA PRO A 71 -3.32 -8.27 0.16
C PRO A 71 -4.42 -9.32 0.44
N SER A 72 -5.40 -9.40 -0.45
CA SER A 72 -6.51 -10.36 -0.34
C SER A 72 -6.07 -11.83 -0.48
N SER A 73 -4.95 -12.08 -1.13
CA SER A 73 -4.39 -13.43 -1.36
C SER A 73 -3.46 -13.92 -0.24
N GLY A 74 -3.07 -13.05 0.69
CA GLY A 74 -2.18 -13.38 1.79
C GLY A 74 -2.89 -13.53 3.14
N SER A 75 -2.26 -14.25 4.07
CA SER A 75 -2.72 -14.29 5.46
C SER A 75 -2.43 -12.96 6.16
N ILE A 76 -3.39 -12.47 6.95
CA ILE A 76 -3.18 -11.28 7.80
C ILE A 76 -2.31 -11.56 9.03
N SER A 77 -1.96 -12.83 9.30
CA SER A 77 -1.16 -13.19 10.47
C SER A 77 0.22 -12.54 10.45
N GLY A 78 0.86 -12.49 9.29
CA GLY A 78 2.16 -11.83 9.11
C GLY A 78 2.13 -10.36 9.53
N PRO A 79 1.35 -9.52 8.86
CA PRO A 79 1.19 -8.12 9.26
C PRO A 79 0.80 -7.94 10.73
N ASN A 80 -0.09 -8.77 11.27
CA ASN A 80 -0.56 -8.65 12.64
C ASN A 80 0.54 -8.90 13.67
N PHE A 81 1.30 -9.98 13.56
CA PHE A 81 2.36 -10.22 14.55
C PHE A 81 3.50 -9.21 14.45
N VAL A 82 3.85 -8.78 13.23
CA VAL A 82 4.87 -7.74 13.02
C VAL A 82 4.41 -6.43 13.64
N PHE A 83 3.18 -6.00 13.34
CA PHE A 83 2.64 -4.72 13.82
C PHE A 83 2.50 -4.72 15.34
N ASN A 84 1.96 -5.78 15.93
CA ASN A 84 1.81 -5.91 17.37
C ASN A 84 3.17 -5.89 18.09
N THR A 85 4.20 -6.52 17.52
CA THR A 85 5.54 -6.51 18.11
C THR A 85 6.17 -5.12 18.06
N ILE A 86 6.01 -4.40 16.94
CA ILE A 86 6.50 -3.01 16.82
C ILE A 86 5.81 -2.08 17.83
N VAL A 87 4.49 -2.23 17.99
CA VAL A 87 3.72 -1.43 18.96
C VAL A 87 4.12 -1.79 20.39
N ALA A 88 4.31 -3.08 20.70
CA ALA A 88 4.75 -3.52 22.02
C ALA A 88 6.15 -2.96 22.37
N ASP A 89 7.06 -2.90 21.40
CA ASP A 89 8.39 -2.32 21.57
C ASP A 89 8.33 -0.81 21.89
N ALA A 90 7.55 -0.07 21.11
CA ALA A 90 7.34 1.36 21.34
C ALA A 90 6.68 1.64 22.72
N LEU A 91 5.65 0.86 23.07
CA LEU A 91 5.01 0.99 24.39
C LEU A 91 5.95 0.66 25.55
N LYS A 92 6.82 -0.34 25.37
CA LYS A 92 7.84 -0.65 26.37
C LYS A 92 8.82 0.50 26.54
N GLU A 93 9.30 1.09 25.44
CA GLU A 93 10.21 2.23 25.46
C GLU A 93 9.57 3.44 26.17
N PHE A 94 8.28 3.70 25.88
CA PHE A 94 7.54 4.77 26.55
C PHE A 94 7.34 4.49 28.05
N ALA A 95 7.01 3.27 28.42
CA ALA A 95 6.86 2.87 29.83
C ALA A 95 8.18 3.03 30.58
N ASP A 96 9.30 2.57 30.01
CA ASP A 96 10.65 2.69 30.62
C ASP A 96 11.07 4.16 30.89
N GLN A 97 10.52 5.10 30.09
CA GLN A 97 10.74 6.54 30.28
C GLN A 97 9.82 7.11 31.37
N LEU A 98 8.52 6.81 31.28
CA LEU A 98 7.51 7.35 32.18
C LEU A 98 7.63 6.84 33.61
N GLU A 99 8.07 5.59 33.83
CA GLU A 99 8.32 5.02 35.16
C GLU A 99 9.42 5.75 35.94
N LYS A 100 10.30 6.48 35.25
CA LYS A 100 11.39 7.24 35.86
C LYS A 100 11.06 8.71 36.10
N ALA A 101 9.89 9.16 35.65
CA ALA A 101 9.52 10.57 35.70
C ALA A 101 9.06 10.97 37.11
N GLU A 102 9.49 12.15 37.58
CA GLU A 102 9.01 12.75 38.84
C GLU A 102 7.59 13.32 38.68
N ASP A 103 7.35 14.04 37.55
CA ASP A 103 6.00 14.48 37.15
C ASP A 103 5.54 13.68 35.91
N PHE A 104 4.55 12.81 36.13
CA PHE A 104 4.02 11.94 35.09
C PHE A 104 3.34 12.72 33.96
N ASN A 105 2.58 13.78 34.28
CA ASN A 105 1.83 14.52 33.26
C ASN A 105 2.75 15.34 32.36
N GLU A 106 3.77 16.00 32.95
CA GLU A 106 4.79 16.72 32.19
C GLU A 106 5.57 15.75 31.29
N ALA A 107 5.99 14.60 31.85
CA ALA A 107 6.72 13.60 31.10
C ALA A 107 5.90 13.00 29.91
N VAL A 108 4.61 12.78 30.09
CA VAL A 108 3.73 12.35 29.00
C VAL A 108 3.64 13.41 27.91
N HIS A 109 3.48 14.68 28.28
CA HIS A 109 3.43 15.79 27.34
C HIS A 109 4.73 15.89 26.53
N ASP A 110 5.86 15.85 27.20
CA ASP A 110 7.19 15.92 26.56
C ASP A 110 7.44 14.69 25.67
N LEU A 111 7.10 13.50 26.12
CA LEU A 111 7.22 12.27 25.34
C LEU A 111 6.40 12.34 24.04
N ILE A 112 5.17 12.84 24.09
CA ILE A 112 4.33 13.03 22.92
C ILE A 112 4.97 14.03 21.96
N ARG A 113 5.39 15.21 22.47
CA ARG A 113 6.03 16.25 21.68
C ARG A 113 7.28 15.73 20.98
N ASP A 114 8.18 15.11 21.73
CA ASP A 114 9.47 14.67 21.22
C ASP A 114 9.31 13.54 20.19
N THR A 115 8.36 12.61 20.45
CA THR A 115 8.01 11.56 19.49
C THR A 115 7.43 12.13 18.19
N TYR A 116 6.54 13.12 18.30
CA TYR A 116 5.97 13.79 17.12
C TYR A 116 7.07 14.46 16.30
N ILE A 117 7.92 15.27 16.93
CA ILE A 117 9.04 15.96 16.25
C ILE A 117 9.96 14.97 15.54
N ALA A 118 10.32 13.87 16.22
CA ALA A 118 11.24 12.87 15.68
C ALA A 118 10.67 12.12 14.47
N HIS A 119 9.34 11.94 14.43
CA HIS A 119 8.67 11.03 13.48
C HIS A 119 7.68 11.70 12.53
N LYS A 120 7.41 12.99 12.61
CA LYS A 120 6.43 13.69 11.76
C LYS A 120 6.69 13.55 10.25
N ARG A 121 7.88 13.14 9.84
CA ARG A 121 8.20 12.86 8.42
C ARG A 121 7.34 11.77 7.80
N ILE A 122 6.71 10.88 8.61
CA ILE A 122 5.83 9.81 8.12
C ILE A 122 4.38 10.26 7.96
N ILE A 123 4.02 11.45 8.45
CA ILE A 123 2.66 11.95 8.41
C ILE A 123 2.39 12.55 7.03
N PHE A 124 1.32 12.08 6.41
CA PHE A 124 0.89 12.56 5.12
C PHE A 124 -0.63 12.42 4.94
N ASP A 125 -1.34 13.53 4.90
CA ASP A 125 -2.80 13.58 4.79
C ASP A 125 -3.30 13.69 3.34
N GLY A 126 -2.45 13.32 2.37
CA GLY A 126 -2.76 13.32 0.94
C GLY A 126 -2.98 11.92 0.37
N ASN A 127 -3.00 11.84 -0.96
CA ASN A 127 -3.12 10.58 -1.68
C ASN A 127 -1.79 9.81 -1.69
N GLY A 128 -1.66 8.76 -0.87
CA GLY A 128 -0.48 7.92 -0.75
C GLY A 128 -0.12 7.10 -2.01
N TYR A 129 -0.98 7.09 -3.03
CA TYR A 129 -0.72 6.43 -4.31
C TYR A 129 -0.29 7.38 -5.41
N SER A 130 -0.21 8.69 -5.12
CA SER A 130 0.18 9.68 -6.12
C SER A 130 1.68 9.67 -6.41
N GLU A 131 2.05 10.16 -7.58
CA GLU A 131 3.47 10.28 -7.96
C GLU A 131 4.18 11.37 -7.14
N GLU A 132 3.45 12.43 -6.78
CA GLU A 132 3.94 13.50 -5.91
C GLU A 132 4.34 12.96 -4.54
N TRP A 133 3.56 12.03 -3.98
CA TRP A 133 3.92 11.39 -2.72
C TRP A 133 5.19 10.55 -2.84
N LYS A 134 5.39 9.82 -3.93
CA LYS A 134 6.62 9.04 -4.11
C LYS A 134 7.87 9.93 -4.08
N GLN A 135 7.81 11.09 -4.75
CA GLN A 135 8.90 12.07 -4.76
C GLN A 135 9.12 12.68 -3.37
N GLU A 136 8.06 13.08 -2.70
CA GLU A 136 8.11 13.65 -1.36
C GLU A 136 8.59 12.63 -0.34
N ALA A 137 8.16 11.39 -0.40
CA ALA A 137 8.62 10.33 0.49
C ALA A 137 10.12 10.04 0.31
N ALA A 138 10.61 10.06 -0.93
CA ALA A 138 12.04 9.95 -1.22
C ALA A 138 12.83 11.12 -0.61
N ARG A 139 12.32 12.36 -0.74
CA ARG A 139 12.90 13.55 -0.12
C ARG A 139 12.95 13.45 1.41
N ARG A 140 11.94 12.83 2.02
CA ARG A 140 11.85 12.58 3.47
C ARG A 140 12.69 11.39 3.93
N GLY A 141 13.35 10.66 3.01
CA GLY A 141 14.14 9.47 3.32
C GLY A 141 13.30 8.28 3.76
N LEU A 142 12.04 8.18 3.31
CA LEU A 142 11.17 7.03 3.57
C LEU A 142 11.48 5.90 2.59
N PRO A 143 11.55 4.64 3.04
CA PRO A 143 11.82 3.51 2.16
C PRO A 143 10.64 3.24 1.23
N ASN A 144 10.95 2.89 -0.02
CA ASN A 144 9.99 2.43 -1.02
C ASN A 144 10.45 1.09 -1.58
N ILE A 145 9.96 0.00 -1.00
CA ILE A 145 10.28 -1.36 -1.43
C ILE A 145 9.12 -1.85 -2.29
N SER A 146 9.31 -1.86 -3.61
CA SER A 146 8.23 -2.05 -4.57
C SER A 146 8.00 -3.50 -5.02
N ASN A 147 8.86 -4.44 -4.62
CA ASN A 147 8.74 -5.85 -5.01
C ASN A 147 9.04 -6.81 -3.84
N THR A 148 8.56 -8.03 -3.97
CA THR A 148 8.64 -9.05 -2.93
C THR A 148 10.08 -9.50 -2.66
N VAL A 149 10.92 -9.60 -3.69
CA VAL A 149 12.29 -10.09 -3.56
C VAL A 149 13.12 -9.14 -2.69
N ASP A 150 12.96 -7.83 -2.90
CA ASP A 150 13.65 -6.80 -2.13
C ASP A 150 13.02 -6.60 -0.72
N ALA A 151 11.75 -6.99 -0.53
CA ALA A 151 11.06 -6.85 0.74
C ALA A 151 11.43 -7.95 1.75
N ILE A 152 11.62 -9.18 1.29
CA ILE A 152 11.90 -10.33 2.17
C ILE A 152 13.13 -10.11 3.06
N PRO A 153 14.26 -9.55 2.59
CA PRO A 153 15.43 -9.29 3.44
C PRO A 153 15.16 -8.39 4.64
N ALA A 154 14.10 -7.57 4.61
CA ALA A 154 13.74 -6.73 5.75
C ALA A 154 13.41 -7.55 7.01
N LEU A 155 12.95 -8.79 6.86
CA LEU A 155 12.65 -9.70 7.98
C LEU A 155 13.90 -10.17 8.73
N ILE A 156 15.04 -10.20 8.07
CA ILE A 156 16.30 -10.76 8.60
C ILE A 156 17.38 -9.70 8.79
N THR A 157 17.01 -8.43 8.84
CA THR A 157 17.91 -7.36 9.27
C THR A 157 18.22 -7.51 10.76
N ASP A 158 19.39 -7.06 11.20
CA ASP A 158 19.76 -7.11 12.62
C ASP A 158 18.73 -6.35 13.49
N LYS A 159 18.16 -5.26 12.98
CA LYS A 159 17.10 -4.52 13.65
C LYS A 159 15.84 -5.39 13.85
N ALA A 160 15.40 -6.08 12.82
CA ALA A 160 14.21 -6.95 12.90
C ALA A 160 14.46 -8.14 13.83
N ILE A 161 15.62 -8.81 13.68
CA ILE A 161 15.99 -9.94 14.54
C ILE A 161 16.03 -9.51 16.01
N SER A 162 16.73 -8.43 16.34
CA SER A 162 16.80 -7.92 17.72
C SER A 162 15.44 -7.56 18.29
N LEU A 163 14.54 -7.01 17.48
CA LEU A 163 13.16 -6.68 17.88
C LEU A 163 12.40 -7.95 18.29
N PHE A 164 12.37 -8.95 17.41
CA PHE A 164 11.60 -10.17 17.65
C PHE A 164 12.16 -11.05 18.76
N GLU A 165 13.49 -11.14 18.87
CA GLU A 165 14.15 -11.87 19.96
C GLU A 165 13.92 -11.22 21.32
N ARG A 166 14.00 -9.89 21.41
CA ARG A 166 13.76 -9.13 22.65
C ARG A 166 12.34 -9.33 23.20
N HIS A 167 11.37 -9.47 22.32
CA HIS A 167 9.97 -9.71 22.68
C HIS A 167 9.59 -11.19 22.71
N HIS A 168 10.54 -12.10 22.52
CA HIS A 168 10.32 -13.56 22.50
C HIS A 168 9.23 -14.00 21.52
N VAL A 169 9.08 -13.28 20.40
CA VAL A 169 8.06 -13.59 19.38
C VAL A 169 8.61 -14.57 18.35
N LEU A 170 9.81 -14.32 17.83
CA LEU A 170 10.52 -15.17 16.89
C LEU A 170 12.02 -15.12 17.18
N SER A 171 12.67 -16.26 17.06
CA SER A 171 14.12 -16.37 17.08
C SER A 171 14.74 -16.01 15.72
N ARG A 172 16.02 -15.73 15.70
CA ARG A 172 16.82 -15.57 14.46
C ARG A 172 16.59 -16.73 13.48
N LEU A 173 16.61 -17.97 13.96
CA LEU A 173 16.43 -19.15 13.12
C LEU A 173 15.05 -19.18 12.48
N GLU A 174 14.00 -18.85 13.22
CA GLU A 174 12.62 -18.79 12.70
C GLU A 174 12.45 -17.68 11.68
N LEU A 175 13.07 -16.52 11.87
CA LEU A 175 13.04 -15.42 10.92
C LEU A 175 13.72 -15.79 9.60
N HIS A 176 14.90 -16.42 9.65
CA HIS A 176 15.58 -16.91 8.45
C HIS A 176 14.75 -17.97 7.73
N SER A 177 14.21 -18.95 8.47
CA SER A 177 13.32 -19.97 7.89
C SER A 177 12.11 -19.35 7.20
N ARG A 178 11.48 -18.34 7.81
CA ARG A 178 10.34 -17.61 7.19
C ARG A 178 10.75 -16.85 5.93
N ALA A 179 11.93 -16.25 5.91
CA ALA A 179 12.44 -15.57 4.72
C ALA A 179 12.63 -16.56 3.56
N GLU A 180 13.24 -17.73 3.83
CA GLU A 180 13.41 -18.79 2.84
C GLU A 180 12.07 -19.33 2.32
N ILE A 181 11.10 -19.59 3.22
CA ILE A 181 9.75 -20.02 2.85
C ILE A 181 9.06 -18.97 1.98
N ASN A 182 9.21 -17.70 2.28
CA ASN A 182 8.63 -16.62 1.47
C ASN A 182 9.25 -16.55 0.06
N TYR A 183 10.56 -16.73 -0.07
CA TYR A 183 11.22 -16.84 -1.38
C TYR A 183 10.72 -18.05 -2.16
N GLU A 184 10.67 -19.21 -1.51
CA GLU A 184 10.19 -20.44 -2.16
C GLU A 184 8.73 -20.29 -2.64
N ALA A 185 7.87 -19.75 -1.79
CA ALA A 185 6.47 -19.50 -2.12
C ALA A 185 6.34 -18.54 -3.32
N TYR A 186 7.11 -17.46 -3.32
CA TYR A 186 7.13 -16.50 -4.42
C TYR A 186 7.59 -17.14 -5.74
N ILE A 187 8.71 -17.89 -5.71
CA ILE A 187 9.23 -18.60 -6.88
C ILE A 187 8.21 -19.60 -7.43
N LYS A 188 7.57 -20.39 -6.56
CA LYS A 188 6.55 -21.35 -6.96
C LYS A 188 5.35 -20.66 -7.61
N GLN A 189 4.87 -19.56 -7.00
CA GLN A 189 3.74 -18.79 -7.53
C GLN A 189 4.04 -18.25 -8.92
N ILE A 190 5.16 -17.57 -9.11
CA ILE A 190 5.56 -17.01 -10.41
C ILE A 190 5.74 -18.09 -11.47
N ASN A 191 6.32 -19.23 -11.10
CA ASN A 191 6.46 -20.37 -12.02
C ASN A 191 5.11 -20.95 -12.47
N ILE A 192 4.14 -21.04 -11.55
CA ILE A 192 2.77 -21.51 -11.88
C ILE A 192 2.11 -20.50 -12.82
N GLU A 193 2.18 -19.23 -12.52
CA GLU A 193 1.59 -18.16 -13.35
C GLU A 193 2.19 -18.15 -14.75
N ALA A 194 3.52 -18.21 -14.87
CA ALA A 194 4.20 -18.24 -16.16
C ALA A 194 3.82 -19.48 -16.99
N LYS A 195 3.81 -20.67 -16.39
CA LYS A 195 3.40 -21.89 -17.07
C LYS A 195 1.95 -21.85 -17.50
N THR A 196 1.06 -21.34 -16.65
CA THR A 196 -0.37 -21.19 -16.98
C THR A 196 -0.57 -20.22 -18.13
N MET A 197 0.16 -19.10 -18.14
CA MET A 197 0.12 -18.12 -19.22
C MET A 197 0.56 -18.74 -20.56
N ILE A 198 1.67 -19.50 -20.56
CA ILE A 198 2.16 -20.22 -21.74
C ILE A 198 1.13 -21.25 -22.22
N ASP A 199 0.50 -21.97 -21.29
CA ASP A 199 -0.51 -22.98 -21.62
C ASP A 199 -1.75 -22.34 -22.27
N ILE A 200 -2.27 -21.26 -21.69
CA ILE A 200 -3.39 -20.50 -22.24
C ILE A 200 -3.04 -19.92 -23.61
N ALA A 201 -1.88 -19.30 -23.75
CA ALA A 201 -1.44 -18.74 -25.02
C ALA A 201 -1.33 -19.81 -26.11
N SER A 202 -0.73 -20.96 -25.78
CA SER A 202 -0.49 -22.04 -26.74
C SER A 202 -1.75 -22.81 -27.12
N LYS A 203 -2.64 -23.10 -26.16
CA LYS A 203 -3.78 -24.01 -26.35
C LYS A 203 -5.09 -23.29 -26.63
N GLN A 204 -5.23 -22.04 -26.24
CA GLN A 204 -6.49 -21.30 -26.38
C GLN A 204 -6.34 -20.08 -27.28
N ILE A 205 -5.41 -19.18 -27.00
CA ILE A 205 -5.27 -17.91 -27.73
C ILE A 205 -4.78 -18.16 -29.15
N ARG A 206 -3.62 -18.81 -29.31
CA ARG A 206 -3.06 -19.07 -30.64
C ARG A 206 -3.99 -19.83 -31.59
N PRO A 207 -4.66 -20.93 -31.19
CA PRO A 207 -5.65 -21.59 -32.05
C PRO A 207 -6.85 -20.71 -32.42
N ALA A 208 -7.32 -19.88 -31.47
CA ALA A 208 -8.43 -18.96 -31.75
C ALA A 208 -8.04 -17.89 -32.78
N VAL A 209 -6.84 -17.32 -32.64
CA VAL A 209 -6.30 -16.33 -33.60
C VAL A 209 -6.10 -16.94 -34.97
N LEU A 210 -5.52 -18.16 -35.06
CA LEU A 210 -5.36 -18.86 -36.34
C LEU A 210 -6.68 -19.17 -37.00
N LYS A 211 -7.71 -19.57 -36.22
CA LYS A 211 -9.06 -19.78 -36.73
C LYS A 211 -9.68 -18.50 -37.28
N TYR A 212 -9.49 -17.39 -36.59
CA TYR A 212 -9.95 -16.07 -37.02
C TYR A 212 -9.24 -15.61 -38.29
N ALA A 213 -7.91 -15.73 -38.34
CA ALA A 213 -7.10 -15.44 -39.54
C ALA A 213 -7.58 -16.24 -40.76
N GLY A 214 -7.88 -17.54 -40.56
CA GLY A 214 -8.48 -18.38 -41.59
C GLY A 214 -9.82 -17.87 -42.10
N SER A 215 -10.69 -17.37 -41.19
CA SER A 215 -11.97 -16.77 -41.56
C SER A 215 -11.79 -15.46 -42.36
N VAL A 216 -10.85 -14.63 -41.97
CA VAL A 216 -10.51 -13.40 -42.72
C VAL A 216 -9.98 -13.74 -44.11
N ALA A 217 -9.07 -14.71 -44.20
CA ALA A 217 -8.51 -15.14 -45.47
C ALA A 217 -9.59 -15.71 -46.43
N GLN A 218 -10.56 -16.47 -45.91
CA GLN A 218 -11.71 -16.96 -46.69
C GLN A 218 -12.59 -15.81 -47.20
N SER A 219 -12.89 -14.84 -46.33
CA SER A 219 -13.65 -13.63 -46.69
C SER A 219 -12.93 -12.82 -47.76
N LEU A 220 -11.61 -12.63 -47.62
CA LEU A 220 -10.78 -11.96 -48.59
C LEU A 220 -10.83 -12.63 -49.95
N ALA A 221 -10.69 -13.96 -49.99
CA ALA A 221 -10.80 -14.73 -51.26
C ALA A 221 -12.18 -14.59 -51.90
N ALA A 222 -13.26 -14.62 -51.12
CA ALA A 222 -14.60 -14.42 -51.62
C ALA A 222 -14.86 -13.03 -52.18
N ILE A 223 -14.42 -11.96 -51.51
CA ILE A 223 -14.52 -10.57 -51.96
C ILE A 223 -13.74 -10.40 -53.27
N LYS A 224 -12.55 -10.94 -53.35
CA LYS A 224 -11.68 -10.87 -54.54
C LYS A 224 -12.30 -11.58 -55.77
N SER A 225 -13.05 -12.69 -55.53
CA SER A 225 -13.69 -13.46 -56.60
C SER A 225 -14.81 -12.69 -57.30
N VAL A 226 -15.40 -11.69 -56.66
CA VAL A 226 -16.47 -10.83 -57.21
C VAL A 226 -15.97 -9.44 -57.60
N GLY A 227 -14.65 -9.20 -57.58
CA GLY A 227 -14.06 -7.94 -57.92
C GLY A 227 -14.22 -6.81 -56.90
N GLY A 228 -14.52 -7.17 -55.64
CA GLY A 228 -14.64 -6.20 -54.54
C GLY A 228 -13.30 -5.70 -54.01
N ASP A 229 -13.35 -4.62 -53.25
CA ASP A 229 -12.17 -4.05 -52.59
C ASP A 229 -11.75 -4.92 -51.38
N THR A 230 -10.49 -5.34 -51.36
CA THR A 230 -9.92 -6.24 -50.35
C THR A 230 -8.97 -5.54 -49.37
N SER A 231 -8.75 -4.27 -49.54
CA SER A 231 -7.70 -3.50 -48.83
C SER A 231 -7.80 -3.66 -47.28
N VAL A 232 -9.00 -3.51 -46.70
CA VAL A 232 -9.23 -3.63 -45.26
C VAL A 232 -8.98 -5.05 -44.74
N ALA A 233 -9.39 -6.07 -45.53
CA ALA A 233 -9.19 -7.47 -45.14
C ALA A 233 -7.71 -7.90 -45.25
N GLU A 234 -6.97 -7.36 -46.22
CA GLU A 234 -5.55 -7.58 -46.39
C GLU A 234 -4.75 -6.96 -45.26
N GLU A 235 -5.07 -5.72 -44.88
CA GLU A 235 -4.43 -5.01 -43.78
C GLU A 235 -4.68 -5.77 -42.45
N LEU A 236 -5.92 -6.16 -42.16
CA LEU A 236 -6.26 -6.94 -40.97
C LEU A 236 -5.52 -8.28 -40.91
N LEU A 237 -5.43 -8.99 -42.03
CA LEU A 237 -4.73 -10.28 -42.09
C LEU A 237 -3.21 -10.10 -41.86
N GLN A 238 -2.64 -9.03 -42.38
CA GLN A 238 -1.24 -8.69 -42.16
C GLN A 238 -0.99 -8.38 -40.69
N GLU A 239 -1.82 -7.54 -40.06
CA GLU A 239 -1.73 -7.21 -38.64
C GLU A 239 -1.80 -8.45 -37.75
N ILE A 240 -2.73 -9.37 -38.03
CA ILE A 240 -2.84 -10.64 -37.32
C ILE A 240 -1.56 -11.46 -37.46
N ASN A 241 -1.01 -11.58 -38.67
CA ASN A 241 0.18 -12.39 -38.93
C ASN A 241 1.45 -11.82 -38.29
N GLU A 242 1.57 -10.51 -38.17
CA GLU A 242 2.69 -9.85 -37.50
C GLU A 242 2.69 -10.03 -35.97
N ASN A 243 1.53 -10.30 -35.39
CA ASN A 243 1.32 -10.42 -33.95
C ASN A 243 1.13 -11.87 -33.44
N ILE A 244 1.22 -12.89 -34.29
CA ILE A 244 1.20 -14.32 -33.92
C ILE A 244 2.62 -14.85 -33.67
#